data_268803c0e0c8a9e71eb80a98ae062232
#
_entry.id   268803c0e0c8a9e71eb80a98ae062232
#
_cell.length_a   1.000
_cell.length_b   1.000
_cell.length_c   1.000
_cell.angle_alpha   90.00
_cell.angle_beta   90.00
_cell.angle_gamma   90.00
#
_symmetry.space_group_name_H-M   'P 1'
#
loop_
_entity.id
_entity.type
_entity.pdbx_description
1 polymer ?
#
loop_
_entity_poly.entity_id
_entity_poly.type
_entity_poly.pdbx_seq_one_letter_code
_entity_poly.pdbx_strand_id
1 'polypeptide(L)'
;MTLNEKTAEILNDLVEINNDRVEGYERASKETESKDADLRSLFDDMASTSRRYANELGQYVRQTGNDPAEGTTIRGKIYRAWMDVKATFTGKDRKAILASCEFGEDAAQRAYDEALSSDAEIPAEVRQLIMDQKTNLRRDHDKIKAMRDAQHA
;
A
#
# COMPACT_ATOMS: atom_id res chain seq x y z
N MET A 1 14.75 -2.46 22.88
CA MET A 1 13.52 -3.11 22.35
C MET A 1 13.90 -4.34 21.56
N THR A 2 13.31 -5.47 21.89
CA THR A 2 13.60 -6.74 21.21
C THR A 2 12.40 -7.13 20.36
N LEU A 3 12.64 -7.39 19.07
CA LEU A 3 11.62 -7.88 18.14
C LEU A 3 11.86 -9.38 17.92
N ASN A 4 10.78 -10.16 17.90
CA ASN A 4 10.86 -11.59 17.62
C ASN A 4 10.65 -11.87 16.13
N GLU A 5 10.90 -13.13 15.73
CA GLU A 5 10.79 -13.55 14.33
C GLU A 5 9.36 -13.35 13.76
N LYS A 6 8.35 -13.63 14.57
CA LYS A 6 6.97 -13.46 14.13
C LYS A 6 6.64 -12.00 13.84
N THR A 7 7.12 -11.09 14.68
CA THR A 7 6.96 -9.66 14.46
C THR A 7 7.70 -9.24 13.20
N ALA A 8 8.91 -9.75 12.98
CA ALA A 8 9.65 -9.47 11.74
C ALA A 8 8.90 -9.91 10.50
N GLU A 9 8.27 -11.08 10.52
CA GLU A 9 7.46 -11.57 9.40
C GLU A 9 6.29 -10.64 9.12
N ILE A 10 5.58 -10.20 10.16
CA ILE A 10 4.46 -9.29 10.03
C ILE A 10 4.92 -7.97 9.44
N LEU A 11 6.02 -7.42 9.93
CA LEU A 11 6.56 -6.17 9.40
C LEU A 11 6.97 -6.32 7.94
N ASN A 12 7.58 -7.43 7.56
CA ASN A 12 7.95 -7.68 6.16
C ASN A 12 6.73 -7.84 5.26
N ASP A 13 5.64 -8.41 5.76
CA ASP A 13 4.39 -8.46 5.00
C ASP A 13 3.91 -7.04 4.68
N LEU A 14 4.00 -6.12 5.64
CA LEU A 14 3.63 -4.72 5.42
C LEU A 14 4.61 -4.00 4.50
N VAL A 15 5.89 -4.34 4.56
CA VAL A 15 6.88 -3.82 3.60
C VAL A 15 6.48 -4.22 2.18
N GLU A 16 6.15 -5.50 1.97
CA GLU A 16 5.73 -6.00 0.66
C GLU A 16 4.46 -5.30 0.16
N ILE A 17 3.50 -5.05 1.05
CA ILE A 17 2.28 -4.32 0.73
C ILE A 17 2.61 -2.92 0.22
N ASN A 18 3.52 -2.23 0.90
CA ASN A 18 3.90 -0.90 0.46
C ASN A 18 4.69 -0.94 -0.84
N ASN A 19 5.50 -1.97 -1.06
CA ASN A 19 6.17 -2.16 -2.35
C ASN A 19 5.14 -2.38 -3.47
N ASP A 20 4.06 -3.13 -3.19
CA ASP A 20 2.95 -3.29 -4.14
C ASP A 20 2.31 -1.95 -4.48
N ARG A 21 2.08 -1.11 -3.46
CA ARG A 21 1.49 0.21 -3.67
C ARG A 21 2.41 1.10 -4.52
N VAL A 22 3.71 1.04 -4.27
CA VAL A 22 4.68 1.78 -5.09
C VAL A 22 4.54 1.37 -6.56
N GLU A 23 4.60 0.07 -6.84
CA GLU A 23 4.48 -0.41 -8.22
C GLU A 23 3.14 -0.06 -8.84
N GLY A 24 2.06 -0.25 -8.09
CA GLY A 24 0.71 0.03 -8.58
C GLY A 24 0.53 1.49 -8.94
N TYR A 25 0.94 2.41 -8.06
CA TYR A 25 0.78 3.84 -8.31
C TYR A 25 1.76 4.37 -9.35
N GLU A 26 2.97 3.83 -9.41
CA GLU A 26 3.89 4.20 -10.49
C GLU A 26 3.32 3.79 -11.85
N ARG A 27 2.73 2.59 -11.92
CA ARG A 27 2.06 2.13 -13.13
C ARG A 27 0.86 3.00 -13.46
N ALA A 28 0.03 3.32 -12.46
CA ALA A 28 -1.13 4.19 -12.64
C ALA A 28 -0.72 5.56 -13.17
N SER A 29 0.35 6.13 -12.62
CA SER A 29 0.86 7.42 -13.08
C SER A 29 1.28 7.36 -14.56
N LYS A 30 2.01 6.32 -14.96
CA LYS A 30 2.45 6.15 -16.35
C LYS A 30 1.30 5.97 -17.33
N GLU A 31 0.28 5.22 -16.93
CA GLU A 31 -0.86 4.91 -17.81
C GLU A 31 -1.90 6.02 -17.85
N THR A 32 -1.83 6.98 -16.92
CA THR A 32 -2.77 8.09 -16.88
C THR A 32 -2.44 9.08 -17.98
N GLU A 33 -3.48 9.51 -18.72
CA GLU A 33 -3.29 10.45 -19.81
C GLU A 33 -2.82 11.82 -19.31
N SER A 34 -2.07 12.55 -20.13
CA SER A 34 -1.52 13.85 -19.76
C SER A 34 -2.59 14.88 -19.40
N LYS A 35 -3.80 14.74 -19.94
CA LYS A 35 -4.93 15.63 -19.57
C LYS A 35 -5.35 15.45 -18.12
N ASP A 36 -5.00 14.33 -17.51
CA ASP A 36 -5.32 14.03 -16.12
C ASP A 36 -4.09 14.22 -15.22
N ALA A 37 -3.40 15.34 -15.40
CA ALA A 37 -2.19 15.66 -14.64
C ALA A 37 -2.41 15.66 -13.13
N ASP A 38 -3.61 15.99 -12.67
CA ASP A 38 -3.98 15.93 -11.25
C ASP A 38 -3.88 14.50 -10.71
N LEU A 39 -4.32 13.51 -11.48
CA LEU A 39 -4.21 12.11 -11.09
C LEU A 39 -2.75 11.63 -11.09
N ARG A 40 -1.99 12.02 -12.09
CA ARG A 40 -0.58 11.63 -12.16
C ARG A 40 0.19 12.13 -10.94
N SER A 41 -0.05 13.39 -10.57
CA SER A 41 0.59 13.98 -9.39
C SER A 41 0.16 13.24 -8.12
N LEU A 42 -1.14 12.94 -7.98
CA LEU A 42 -1.66 12.20 -6.85
C LEU A 42 -1.02 10.82 -6.73
N PHE A 43 -0.95 10.08 -7.83
CA PHE A 43 -0.38 8.74 -7.83
C PHE A 43 1.12 8.76 -7.51
N ASP A 44 1.85 9.74 -8.02
CA ASP A 44 3.27 9.90 -7.70
C ASP A 44 3.45 10.18 -6.21
N ASP A 45 2.60 11.00 -5.61
CA ASP A 45 2.63 11.28 -4.17
C ASP A 45 2.33 10.03 -3.34
N MET A 46 1.37 9.23 -3.77
CA MET A 46 1.01 7.99 -3.07
C MET A 46 2.14 6.96 -3.15
N ALA A 47 2.81 6.87 -4.29
CA ALA A 47 3.98 6.00 -4.44
C ALA A 47 5.10 6.44 -3.50
N SER A 48 5.38 7.74 -3.44
CA SER A 48 6.41 8.30 -2.54
C SER A 48 6.10 8.01 -1.08
N THR A 49 4.84 8.14 -0.68
CA THR A 49 4.40 7.85 0.69
C THR A 49 4.65 6.39 1.04
N SER A 50 4.33 5.47 0.13
CA SER A 50 4.55 4.04 0.40
C SER A 50 6.03 3.66 0.42
N ARG A 51 6.88 4.34 -0.36
CA ARG A 51 8.33 4.14 -0.23
C ARG A 51 8.81 4.52 1.16
N ARG A 52 8.32 5.65 1.68
CA ARG A 52 8.67 6.08 3.04
C ARG A 52 8.19 5.08 4.08
N TYR A 53 6.96 4.56 3.94
CA TYR A 53 6.42 3.57 4.87
C TYR A 53 7.23 2.27 4.83
N ALA A 54 7.59 1.79 3.65
CA ALA A 54 8.42 0.60 3.53
C ALA A 54 9.77 0.79 4.22
N ASN A 55 10.37 1.97 4.09
CA ASN A 55 11.64 2.27 4.76
C ASN A 55 11.49 2.33 6.27
N GLU A 56 10.43 2.95 6.78
CA GLU A 56 10.17 3.03 8.21
C GLU A 56 10.00 1.64 8.83
N LEU A 57 9.18 0.80 8.18
CA LEU A 57 8.97 -0.57 8.63
C LEU A 57 10.26 -1.39 8.51
N GLY A 58 10.98 -1.19 7.42
CA GLY A 58 12.23 -1.91 7.15
C GLY A 58 13.30 -1.67 8.19
N GLN A 59 13.35 -0.49 8.79
CA GLN A 59 14.30 -0.20 9.85
C GLN A 59 14.08 -1.13 11.05
N TYR A 60 12.84 -1.40 11.41
CA TYR A 60 12.52 -2.33 12.49
C TYR A 60 12.83 -3.77 12.10
N VAL A 61 12.63 -4.15 10.84
CA VAL A 61 13.02 -5.48 10.37
C VAL A 61 14.52 -5.69 10.54
N ARG A 62 15.33 -4.68 10.21
CA ARG A 62 16.79 -4.76 10.37
C ARG A 62 17.20 -4.96 11.84
N GLN A 63 16.44 -4.43 12.78
CA GLN A 63 16.71 -4.61 14.21
C GLN A 63 16.59 -6.07 14.65
N THR A 64 15.88 -6.90 13.89
CA THR A 64 15.78 -8.33 14.19
C THR A 64 16.94 -9.14 13.60
N GLY A 65 17.82 -8.51 12.85
CA GLY A 65 18.89 -9.19 12.12
C GLY A 65 18.44 -9.72 10.76
N ASN A 66 17.22 -9.44 10.34
CA ASN A 66 16.68 -9.85 9.04
C ASN A 66 16.76 -8.70 8.04
N ASP A 67 16.68 -9.03 6.75
CA ASP A 67 16.64 -8.03 5.69
C ASP A 67 15.20 -7.65 5.38
N PRO A 68 14.91 -6.35 5.16
CA PRO A 68 13.59 -5.94 4.70
C PRO A 68 13.29 -6.54 3.33
N ALA A 69 12.02 -6.87 3.09
CA ALA A 69 11.58 -7.39 1.81
C ALA A 69 11.81 -6.37 0.70
N GLU A 70 12.36 -6.80 -0.42
CA GLU A 70 12.62 -5.93 -1.58
C GLU A 70 11.54 -6.06 -2.64
N GLY A 71 10.83 -7.18 -2.65
CA GLY A 71 9.81 -7.47 -3.65
C GLY A 71 8.41 -7.14 -3.21
N THR A 72 7.46 -7.46 -4.09
CA THR A 72 6.03 -7.31 -3.84
C THR A 72 5.48 -8.60 -3.26
N THR A 73 4.23 -8.55 -2.78
CA THR A 73 3.57 -9.76 -2.29
C THR A 73 3.36 -10.74 -3.46
N ILE A 74 3.70 -12.01 -3.23
CA ILE A 74 3.52 -13.05 -4.22
C ILE A 74 2.50 -14.10 -3.79
N ARG A 75 1.89 -13.91 -2.61
CA ARG A 75 0.94 -14.85 -2.04
C ARG A 75 -0.36 -14.14 -1.68
N GLY A 76 -1.47 -14.83 -1.88
CA GLY A 76 -2.75 -14.44 -1.37
C GLY A 76 -3.41 -13.29 -2.08
N LYS A 77 -4.37 -12.72 -1.37
CA LYS A 77 -5.35 -11.77 -1.92
C LYS A 77 -4.74 -10.43 -2.33
N ILE A 78 -3.70 -10.00 -1.62
CA ILE A 78 -3.14 -8.66 -1.80
C ILE A 78 -2.39 -8.57 -3.12
N TYR A 79 -1.54 -9.56 -3.38
CA TYR A 79 -0.83 -9.64 -4.65
C TYR A 79 -1.81 -9.67 -5.82
N ARG A 80 -2.86 -10.49 -5.73
CA ARG A 80 -3.87 -10.58 -6.79
C ARG A 80 -4.60 -9.27 -7.01
N ALA A 81 -4.94 -8.57 -5.91
CA ALA A 81 -5.60 -7.27 -6.01
C ALA A 81 -4.77 -6.27 -6.81
N TRP A 82 -3.46 -6.18 -6.51
CA TRP A 82 -2.58 -5.28 -7.24
C TRP A 82 -2.28 -5.73 -8.66
N MET A 83 -2.27 -7.04 -8.92
CA MET A 83 -2.14 -7.56 -10.28
C MET A 83 -3.35 -7.16 -11.12
N ASP A 84 -4.55 -7.23 -10.54
CA ASP A 84 -5.77 -6.82 -11.21
C ASP A 84 -5.74 -5.31 -11.53
N VAL A 85 -5.26 -4.49 -10.61
CA VAL A 85 -5.08 -3.06 -10.83
C VAL A 85 -4.17 -2.83 -12.04
N LYS A 86 -3.02 -3.50 -12.07
CA LYS A 86 -2.06 -3.38 -13.18
C LYS A 86 -2.71 -3.76 -14.52
N ALA A 87 -3.52 -4.81 -14.54
CA ALA A 87 -4.15 -5.28 -15.77
C ALA A 87 -5.20 -4.30 -16.31
N THR A 88 -5.92 -3.63 -15.42
CA THR A 88 -7.01 -2.74 -15.82
C THR A 88 -6.55 -1.37 -16.31
N PHE A 89 -5.31 -0.98 -16.07
CA PHE A 89 -4.79 0.33 -16.49
C PHE A 89 -4.75 0.50 -18.01
N THR A 90 -4.87 -0.56 -18.76
CA THR A 90 -4.83 -0.50 -20.22
C THR A 90 -6.02 0.26 -20.83
N GLY A 91 -7.13 0.36 -20.08
CA GLY A 91 -8.35 1.04 -20.57
C GLY A 91 -8.28 2.56 -20.53
N LYS A 92 -7.39 3.13 -19.71
CA LYS A 92 -7.14 4.58 -19.58
C LYS A 92 -8.35 5.43 -19.19
N ASP A 93 -9.46 4.81 -18.81
CA ASP A 93 -10.62 5.50 -18.30
C ASP A 93 -10.36 5.96 -16.86
N ARG A 94 -10.52 7.26 -16.61
CA ARG A 94 -10.28 7.87 -15.29
C ARG A 94 -11.05 7.13 -14.18
N LYS A 95 -12.33 6.84 -14.41
CA LYS A 95 -13.14 6.13 -13.42
C LYS A 95 -12.62 4.72 -13.16
N ALA A 96 -12.26 4.00 -14.22
CA ALA A 96 -11.74 2.63 -14.12
C ALA A 96 -10.41 2.60 -13.35
N ILE A 97 -9.52 3.54 -13.64
CA ILE A 97 -8.23 3.65 -12.93
C ILE A 97 -8.46 3.89 -11.45
N LEU A 98 -9.35 4.83 -11.10
CA LEU A 98 -9.66 5.13 -9.71
C LEU A 98 -10.31 3.93 -8.99
N ALA A 99 -11.21 3.22 -9.65
CA ALA A 99 -11.85 2.03 -9.09
C ALA A 99 -10.82 0.93 -8.82
N SER A 100 -9.86 0.76 -9.71
CA SER A 100 -8.80 -0.23 -9.53
C SER A 100 -7.88 0.15 -8.37
N CYS A 101 -7.55 1.42 -8.23
CA CYS A 101 -6.75 1.91 -7.10
C CYS A 101 -7.49 1.70 -5.77
N GLU A 102 -8.79 1.96 -5.73
CA GLU A 102 -9.59 1.71 -4.52
C GLU A 102 -9.54 0.23 -4.13
N PHE A 103 -9.63 -0.66 -5.08
CA PHE A 103 -9.56 -2.09 -4.84
C PHE A 103 -8.22 -2.46 -4.18
N GLY A 104 -7.13 -1.91 -4.69
CA GLY A 104 -5.81 -2.12 -4.11
C GLY A 104 -5.68 -1.51 -2.70
N GLU A 105 -6.28 -0.34 -2.49
CA GLU A 105 -6.29 0.30 -1.17
C GLU A 105 -7.08 -0.51 -0.15
N ASP A 106 -8.20 -1.14 -0.56
CA ASP A 106 -8.95 -2.04 0.32
C ASP A 106 -8.08 -3.21 0.77
N ALA A 107 -7.30 -3.78 -0.14
CA ALA A 107 -6.39 -4.87 0.18
C ALA A 107 -5.32 -4.44 1.19
N ALA A 108 -4.78 -3.24 1.03
CA ALA A 108 -3.79 -2.69 1.97
C ALA A 108 -4.40 -2.49 3.36
N GLN A 109 -5.62 -1.97 3.44
CA GLN A 109 -6.32 -1.81 4.73
C GLN A 109 -6.49 -3.15 5.44
N ARG A 110 -6.88 -4.19 4.71
CA ARG A 110 -7.02 -5.53 5.28
C ARG A 110 -5.69 -6.06 5.81
N ALA A 111 -4.61 -5.82 5.10
CA ALA A 111 -3.28 -6.28 5.53
C ALA A 111 -2.86 -5.60 6.84
N TYR A 112 -3.10 -4.30 6.96
CA TYR A 112 -2.80 -3.57 8.20
C TYR A 112 -3.68 -4.04 9.34
N ASP A 113 -4.98 -4.30 9.10
CA ASP A 113 -5.87 -4.86 10.10
C ASP A 113 -5.41 -6.22 10.59
N GLU A 114 -4.99 -7.09 9.67
CA GLU A 114 -4.47 -8.42 10.03
C GLU A 114 -3.21 -8.31 10.88
N ALA A 115 -2.32 -7.38 10.54
CA ALA A 115 -1.10 -7.15 11.33
C ALA A 115 -1.44 -6.73 12.75
N LEU A 116 -2.37 -5.78 12.92
CA LEU A 116 -2.76 -5.28 14.23
C LEU A 116 -3.56 -6.28 15.04
N SER A 117 -4.25 -7.21 14.38
CA SER A 117 -5.06 -8.25 15.03
C SER A 117 -4.27 -9.52 15.32
N SER A 118 -3.02 -9.62 14.86
CA SER A 118 -2.20 -10.81 15.05
C SER A 118 -1.89 -11.02 16.52
N ASP A 119 -1.53 -12.26 16.89
CA ASP A 119 -1.11 -12.60 18.24
C ASP A 119 0.39 -12.38 18.49
N ALA A 120 1.08 -11.77 17.53
CA ALA A 120 2.49 -11.42 17.69
C ALA A 120 2.65 -10.33 18.74
N GLU A 121 3.73 -10.42 19.50
CA GLU A 121 4.08 -9.39 20.46
C GLU A 121 4.72 -8.22 19.72
N ILE A 122 3.93 -7.20 19.44
CA ILE A 122 4.39 -6.01 18.74
C ILE A 122 4.67 -4.94 19.80
N PRO A 123 5.92 -4.45 19.91
CA PRO A 123 6.22 -3.37 20.85
C PRO A 123 5.35 -2.15 20.58
N ALA A 124 5.02 -1.42 21.64
CA ALA A 124 4.10 -0.27 21.56
C ALA A 124 4.53 0.75 20.50
N GLU A 125 5.81 1.02 20.40
CA GLU A 125 6.37 1.96 19.42
C GLU A 125 6.10 1.51 17.98
N VAL A 126 6.29 0.22 17.71
CA VAL A 126 6.07 -0.35 16.38
C VAL A 126 4.58 -0.40 16.08
N ARG A 127 3.75 -0.77 17.05
CA ARG A 127 2.31 -0.78 16.90
C ARG A 127 1.79 0.63 16.56
N GLN A 128 2.33 1.65 17.22
CA GLN A 128 1.94 3.03 16.93
C GLN A 128 2.30 3.42 15.51
N LEU A 129 3.47 3.04 15.03
CA LEU A 129 3.87 3.28 13.65
C LEU A 129 2.88 2.65 12.66
N ILE A 130 2.52 1.38 12.91
CA ILE A 130 1.57 0.66 12.04
C ILE A 130 0.21 1.36 12.04
N MET A 131 -0.26 1.78 13.21
CA MET A 131 -1.54 2.48 13.33
C MET A 131 -1.54 3.83 12.62
N ASP A 132 -0.45 4.58 12.73
CA ASP A 132 -0.31 5.87 12.07
C ASP A 132 -0.30 5.71 10.55
N GLN A 133 0.44 4.73 10.05
CA GLN A 133 0.46 4.43 8.63
C GLN A 133 -0.92 4.02 8.12
N LYS A 134 -1.60 3.14 8.87
CA LYS A 134 -2.94 2.69 8.53
C LYS A 134 -3.91 3.87 8.43
N THR A 135 -3.86 4.79 9.38
CA THR A 135 -4.72 5.97 9.39
C THR A 135 -4.50 6.82 8.13
N ASN A 136 -3.24 7.03 7.76
CA ASN A 136 -2.91 7.80 6.56
C ASN A 136 -3.34 7.07 5.27
N LEU A 137 -3.16 5.75 5.23
CA LEU A 137 -3.62 4.95 4.09
C LEU A 137 -5.15 4.98 3.97
N ARG A 138 -5.85 5.06 5.09
CA ARG A 138 -7.32 5.18 5.07
C ARG A 138 -7.75 6.51 4.46
N ARG A 139 -7.03 7.58 4.73
CA ARG A 139 -7.31 8.87 4.07
C ARG A 139 -7.10 8.77 2.56
N ASP A 140 -6.06 8.07 2.13
CA ASP A 140 -5.80 7.86 0.70
C ASP A 140 -6.93 7.04 0.07
N HIS A 141 -7.36 5.98 0.75
CA HIS A 141 -8.49 5.16 0.32
C HIS A 141 -9.74 6.03 0.12
N ASP A 142 -10.07 6.84 1.13
CA ASP A 142 -11.27 7.66 1.11
C ASP A 142 -11.19 8.72 0.01
N LYS A 143 -10.01 9.28 -0.22
CA LYS A 143 -9.79 10.25 -1.30
C LYS A 143 -10.00 9.62 -2.67
N ILE A 144 -9.43 8.45 -2.90
CA ILE A 144 -9.61 7.71 -4.16
C ILE A 144 -11.08 7.38 -4.38
N LYS A 145 -11.75 6.89 -3.33
CA LYS A 145 -13.17 6.57 -3.40
C LYS A 145 -14.02 7.78 -3.76
N ALA A 146 -13.77 8.91 -3.11
CA ALA A 146 -14.50 10.15 -3.38
C ALA A 146 -14.28 10.62 -4.82
N MET A 147 -13.04 10.52 -5.31
CA MET A 147 -12.73 10.89 -6.69
C MET A 147 -13.41 9.97 -7.69
N ARG A 148 -13.45 8.66 -7.41
CA ARG A 148 -14.16 7.70 -8.27
C ARG A 148 -15.65 8.04 -8.30
N ASP A 149 -16.25 8.29 -7.15
CA ASP A 149 -17.68 8.60 -7.05
C ASP A 149 -18.02 9.90 -7.78
N ALA A 150 -17.09 10.84 -7.82
CA ALA A 150 -17.27 12.10 -8.54
C ALA A 150 -17.25 11.94 -10.07
N GLN A 151 -16.87 10.76 -10.58
CA GLN A 151 -16.82 10.47 -12.02
C GLN A 151 -18.18 10.00 -12.57
N HIS A 152 -19.25 10.26 -11.88
CA HIS A 152 -20.58 9.93 -12.37
C HIS A 152 -20.98 10.89 -13.48
N ALA A 153 -21.51 10.34 -14.52
CA ALA A 153 -22.01 11.11 -15.63
C ALA A 153 -23.33 11.78 -15.25
#